data_8568ca828d7c017d0e09441492590c25
#
_entry.id   8568ca828d7c017d0e09441492590c25
#
_cell.length_a   1.000
_cell.length_b   1.000
_cell.length_c   1.000
_cell.angle_alpha   90.00
_cell.angle_beta   90.00
_cell.angle_gamma   90.00
#
_symmetry.space_group_name_H-M   'P 1'
#
loop_
_entity.id
_entity.type
_entity.pdbx_description
1 polymer ?
#
loop_
_entity_poly.entity_id
_entity_poly.type
_entity_poly.pdbx_seq_one_letter_code
_entity_poly.pdbx_strand_id
1 'polypeptide(L)'
;MPAAPAVRRRMADDIILQTRGLTKEFKGFVAVKDVNLEVRRGTIHALIGPNGAGKTTCFNLLTHFLTPTAGQILFNSREITGSPPAAIARQGMVRSFQISATFPHLTVLENVRIALQSKRGGSFEFWRSARVLAALNERAEELIDAVGLAGFSATPAVELPYGRKRALEIATTLALDPEMMLLDEPTAGMAHDDVERITALIKKVAARRTVLMVEHNLSVVSTLSDHITVLARGEILAQGDYAAVSKNPDVVQAYLGAGHA
;
A
#
# COMPACT_ATOMS: atom_id res chain seq x y z
N MET A 1 21.23 -17.74 -20.46
CA MET A 1 22.09 -17.04 -19.50
C MET A 1 21.26 -15.96 -18.79
N PRO A 2 21.15 -15.92 -17.47
CA PRO A 2 20.31 -14.96 -16.75
C PRO A 2 21.12 -13.68 -16.45
N ALA A 3 20.75 -12.56 -17.08
CA ALA A 3 21.23 -11.23 -16.72
C ALA A 3 20.30 -10.63 -15.63
N ALA A 4 20.59 -10.88 -14.37
CA ALA A 4 19.69 -10.42 -13.32
C ALA A 4 20.31 -9.74 -12.07
N PRO A 5 21.60 -9.61 -11.79
CA PRO A 5 21.99 -8.92 -10.54
C PRO A 5 22.27 -7.42 -10.67
N ALA A 6 22.67 -6.90 -11.83
CA ALA A 6 23.13 -5.51 -11.96
C ALA A 6 21.99 -4.46 -11.99
N VAL A 7 20.83 -4.80 -12.54
CA VAL A 7 19.68 -3.88 -12.62
C VAL A 7 18.99 -3.72 -11.25
N ARG A 8 18.93 -4.78 -10.45
CA ARG A 8 18.38 -4.71 -9.08
C ARG A 8 19.21 -3.83 -8.13
N ARG A 9 20.53 -3.83 -8.27
CA ARG A 9 21.43 -3.07 -7.38
C ARG A 9 21.34 -1.55 -7.60
N ARG A 10 21.12 -1.09 -8.84
CA ARG A 10 20.96 0.34 -9.17
C ARG A 10 19.60 0.92 -8.74
N MET A 11 18.55 0.09 -8.66
CA MET A 11 17.23 0.53 -8.21
C MET A 11 17.10 0.62 -6.68
N ALA A 12 17.92 -0.12 -5.92
CA ALA A 12 17.83 -0.15 -4.45
C ALA A 12 18.32 1.12 -3.76
N ASP A 13 19.09 1.97 -4.47
CA ASP A 13 19.63 3.22 -3.91
C ASP A 13 18.78 4.46 -4.28
N ASP A 14 17.71 4.30 -5.05
CA ASP A 14 16.82 5.38 -5.49
C ASP A 14 15.64 5.51 -4.53
N ILE A 15 15.51 6.65 -3.88
CA ILE A 15 14.39 6.96 -2.98
C ILE A 15 13.18 7.41 -3.79
N ILE A 16 12.09 6.63 -3.72
CA ILE A 16 10.83 6.94 -4.39
C ILE A 16 9.94 7.85 -3.55
N LEU A 17 9.93 7.66 -2.22
CA LEU A 17 9.15 8.46 -1.27
C LEU A 17 10.06 8.93 -0.14
N GLN A 18 10.01 10.22 0.17
CA GLN A 18 10.73 10.83 1.28
C GLN A 18 9.80 11.77 2.04
N THR A 19 9.88 11.76 3.37
CA THR A 19 9.30 12.81 4.20
C THR A 19 10.41 13.57 4.92
N ARG A 20 10.21 14.86 5.14
CA ARG A 20 11.14 15.74 5.86
C ARG A 20 10.37 16.50 6.94
N GLY A 21 10.67 16.21 8.20
CA GLY A 21 10.04 16.86 9.33
C GLY A 21 8.53 16.70 9.40
N LEU A 22 7.97 15.58 8.86
CA LEU A 22 6.53 15.39 8.75
C LEU A 22 5.89 15.39 10.12
N THR A 23 4.98 16.33 10.36
CA THR A 23 4.35 16.54 11.66
C THR A 23 2.84 16.72 11.52
N LYS A 24 2.09 16.12 12.44
CA LYS A 24 0.65 16.31 12.56
C LYS A 24 0.23 16.51 14.01
N GLU A 25 -0.37 17.65 14.25
CA GLU A 25 -0.97 18.00 15.52
C GLU A 25 -2.49 18.09 15.41
N PHE A 26 -3.20 17.61 16.42
CA PHE A 26 -4.64 17.71 16.59
C PHE A 26 -4.96 18.40 17.92
N LYS A 27 -5.30 19.68 17.89
CA LYS A 27 -5.73 20.45 19.10
C LYS A 27 -4.79 20.27 20.30
N GLY A 28 -3.48 20.40 20.07
CA GLY A 28 -2.44 20.26 21.11
C GLY A 28 -1.88 18.85 21.27
N PHE A 29 -2.49 17.82 20.67
CA PHE A 29 -1.94 16.47 20.66
C PHE A 29 -1.15 16.22 19.39
N VAL A 30 0.15 15.91 19.51
CA VAL A 30 1.02 15.62 18.38
C VAL A 30 0.99 14.10 18.09
N ALA A 31 0.30 13.73 17.01
CA ALA A 31 0.12 12.33 16.61
C ALA A 31 1.26 11.80 15.72
N VAL A 32 1.92 12.68 14.98
CA VAL A 32 3.13 12.42 14.19
C VAL A 32 4.06 13.61 14.38
N LYS A 33 5.33 13.36 14.72
CA LYS A 33 6.29 14.38 15.09
C LYS A 33 7.62 14.14 14.40
N ASP A 34 8.04 15.10 13.58
CA ASP A 34 9.33 15.12 12.89
C ASP A 34 9.70 13.81 12.18
N VAL A 35 8.73 13.17 11.50
CA VAL A 35 8.96 11.89 10.83
C VAL A 35 9.72 12.11 9.53
N ASN A 36 10.94 11.54 9.47
CA ASN A 36 11.84 11.54 8.32
C ASN A 36 11.93 10.12 7.74
N LEU A 37 10.95 9.76 6.91
CA LEU A 37 10.82 8.44 6.29
C LEU A 37 11.44 8.44 4.91
N GLU A 38 12.20 7.41 4.57
CA GLU A 38 12.70 7.15 3.23
C GLU A 38 12.30 5.75 2.76
N VAL A 39 11.65 5.67 1.60
CA VAL A 39 11.28 4.41 0.96
C VAL A 39 12.04 4.24 -0.32
N ARG A 40 12.76 3.13 -0.45
CA ARG A 40 13.56 2.81 -1.63
C ARG A 40 12.69 2.19 -2.73
N ARG A 41 12.98 2.58 -3.96
CA ARG A 41 12.28 2.05 -5.14
C ARG A 41 12.46 0.53 -5.28
N GLY A 42 11.39 -0.19 -5.61
CA GLY A 42 11.40 -1.62 -5.85
C GLY A 42 11.58 -2.47 -4.59
N THR A 43 11.35 -1.89 -3.40
CA THR A 43 11.40 -2.61 -2.12
C THR A 43 10.00 -2.72 -1.50
N ILE A 44 9.86 -3.68 -0.57
CA ILE A 44 8.75 -3.74 0.37
C ILE A 44 9.21 -3.10 1.68
N HIS A 45 8.64 -1.96 2.03
CA HIS A 45 8.92 -1.25 3.26
C HIS A 45 7.74 -1.41 4.22
N ALA A 46 7.99 -1.89 5.44
CA ALA A 46 6.96 -1.98 6.48
C ALA A 46 7.05 -0.81 7.46
N LEU A 47 5.92 -0.20 7.75
CA LEU A 47 5.74 0.76 8.82
C LEU A 47 5.02 0.05 9.97
N ILE A 48 5.73 -0.24 11.06
CA ILE A 48 5.20 -0.97 12.21
C ILE A 48 5.23 -0.12 13.48
N GLY A 49 4.66 -0.63 14.55
CA GLY A 49 4.66 0.01 15.87
C GLY A 49 3.41 -0.35 16.67
N PRO A 50 3.38 -0.08 17.97
CA PRO A 50 2.23 -0.37 18.82
C PRO A 50 0.98 0.41 18.42
N ASN A 51 -0.16 0.07 19.04
CA ASN A 51 -1.39 0.82 18.84
C ASN A 51 -1.20 2.27 19.32
N GLY A 52 -1.74 3.23 18.57
CA GLY A 52 -1.54 4.66 18.86
C GLY A 52 -0.17 5.23 18.48
N ALA A 53 0.72 4.46 17.86
CA ALA A 53 2.05 4.93 17.43
C ALA A 53 2.05 6.01 16.34
N GLY A 54 0.90 6.27 15.69
CA GLY A 54 0.80 7.26 14.60
C GLY A 54 0.83 6.68 13.19
N LYS A 55 0.86 5.35 13.02
CA LYS A 55 0.97 4.67 11.71
C LYS A 55 -0.12 5.09 10.72
N THR A 56 -1.39 4.97 11.10
CA THR A 56 -2.55 5.35 10.27
C THR A 56 -2.55 6.86 9.98
N THR A 57 -2.15 7.67 10.95
CA THR A 57 -1.99 9.12 10.74
C THR A 57 -0.91 9.41 9.72
N CYS A 58 0.24 8.74 9.80
CA CYS A 58 1.32 8.86 8.82
C CYS A 58 0.84 8.47 7.41
N PHE A 59 0.14 7.34 7.25
CA PHE A 59 -0.45 6.94 5.96
C PHE A 59 -1.45 7.95 5.41
N ASN A 60 -2.31 8.51 6.27
CA ASN A 60 -3.25 9.55 5.88
C ASN A 60 -2.56 10.85 5.44
N LEU A 61 -1.42 11.18 6.03
CA LEU A 61 -0.60 12.33 5.61
C LEU A 61 0.04 12.06 4.23
N LEU A 62 0.65 10.89 4.02
CA LEU A 62 1.29 10.51 2.76
C LEU A 62 0.32 10.57 1.57
N THR A 63 -0.93 10.23 1.79
CA THR A 63 -1.99 10.22 0.77
C THR A 63 -2.86 11.47 0.76
N HIS A 64 -2.53 12.44 1.61
CA HIS A 64 -3.24 13.71 1.78
C HIS A 64 -4.74 13.57 2.13
N PHE A 65 -5.11 12.48 2.81
CA PHE A 65 -6.40 12.39 3.54
C PHE A 65 -6.37 13.24 4.82
N LEU A 66 -5.16 13.56 5.30
CA LEU A 66 -4.91 14.53 6.34
C LEU A 66 -3.86 15.53 5.84
N THR A 67 -4.07 16.80 6.11
CA THR A 67 -3.07 17.84 5.85
C THR A 67 -2.04 17.84 6.96
N PRO A 68 -0.74 17.82 6.67
CA PRO A 68 0.31 17.96 7.68
C PRO A 68 0.24 19.35 8.34
N THR A 69 0.64 19.42 9.61
CA THR A 69 0.81 20.69 10.33
C THR A 69 2.15 21.34 9.96
N ALA A 70 3.18 20.51 9.71
CA ALA A 70 4.49 20.94 9.25
C ALA A 70 5.18 19.79 8.48
N GLY A 71 6.28 20.12 7.78
CA GLY A 71 7.09 19.19 7.04
C GLY A 71 6.69 19.06 5.58
N GLN A 72 7.42 18.22 4.86
CA GLN A 72 7.28 18.02 3.41
C GLN A 72 7.20 16.56 3.06
N ILE A 73 6.49 16.25 1.97
CA ILE A 73 6.39 14.91 1.38
C ILE A 73 6.84 15.02 -0.07
N LEU A 74 7.84 14.22 -0.44
CA LEU A 74 8.38 14.15 -1.79
C LEU A 74 8.13 12.76 -2.38
N PHE A 75 7.59 12.71 -3.58
CA PHE A 75 7.41 11.49 -4.38
C PHE A 75 8.11 11.65 -5.73
N ASN A 76 8.99 10.70 -6.09
CA ASN A 76 9.86 10.84 -7.27
C ASN A 76 10.61 12.19 -7.28
N SER A 77 11.16 12.59 -6.13
CA SER A 77 11.87 13.87 -5.91
C SER A 77 11.03 15.13 -6.15
N ARG A 78 9.73 15.01 -6.35
CA ARG A 78 8.79 16.13 -6.49
C ARG A 78 7.99 16.30 -5.21
N GLU A 79 7.83 17.53 -4.77
CA GLU A 79 6.99 17.82 -3.63
C GLU A 79 5.51 17.59 -3.96
N ILE A 80 4.85 16.78 -3.12
CA ILE A 80 3.43 16.47 -3.22
C ILE A 80 2.63 16.97 -2.01
N THR A 81 3.29 17.65 -1.06
CA THR A 81 2.64 18.24 0.11
C THR A 81 1.50 19.14 -0.33
N GLY A 82 0.29 18.93 0.20
CA GLY A 82 -0.89 19.70 -0.19
C GLY A 82 -1.54 19.28 -1.53
N SER A 83 -0.99 18.32 -2.25
CA SER A 83 -1.61 17.82 -3.49
C SER A 83 -2.88 17.03 -3.18
N PRO A 84 -3.98 17.17 -3.93
CA PRO A 84 -5.19 16.37 -3.74
C PRO A 84 -4.92 14.87 -3.91
N PRO A 85 -5.61 13.97 -3.17
CA PRO A 85 -5.41 12.53 -3.26
C PRO A 85 -5.47 11.97 -4.69
N ALA A 86 -6.42 12.47 -5.50
CA ALA A 86 -6.54 12.07 -6.90
C ALA A 86 -5.34 12.49 -7.77
N ALA A 87 -4.66 13.60 -7.46
CA ALA A 87 -3.45 14.02 -8.15
C ALA A 87 -2.26 13.14 -7.75
N ILE A 88 -2.15 12.77 -6.48
CA ILE A 88 -1.14 11.85 -5.96
C ILE A 88 -1.29 10.47 -6.62
N ALA A 89 -2.52 9.95 -6.70
CA ALA A 89 -2.81 8.69 -7.37
C ALA A 89 -2.41 8.71 -8.86
N ARG A 90 -2.70 9.80 -9.57
CA ARG A 90 -2.29 9.98 -10.98
C ARG A 90 -0.77 10.06 -11.18
N GLN A 91 -0.03 10.48 -10.15
CA GLN A 91 1.43 10.46 -10.17
C GLN A 91 2.02 9.07 -9.92
N GLY A 92 1.20 8.07 -9.60
CA GLY A 92 1.61 6.69 -9.44
C GLY A 92 1.75 6.20 -7.99
N MET A 93 1.36 6.99 -6.98
CA MET A 93 1.29 6.54 -5.60
C MET A 93 -0.17 6.25 -5.21
N VAL A 94 -0.53 4.98 -5.11
CA VAL A 94 -1.91 4.55 -4.88
C VAL A 94 -2.02 3.78 -3.57
N ARG A 95 -2.98 4.18 -2.73
CA ARG A 95 -3.35 3.43 -1.53
C ARG A 95 -4.45 2.44 -1.84
N SER A 96 -4.27 1.17 -1.45
CA SER A 96 -5.38 0.24 -1.39
C SER A 96 -6.28 0.64 -0.23
N PHE A 97 -7.52 0.96 -0.52
CA PHE A 97 -8.51 1.26 0.51
C PHE A 97 -8.98 -0.03 1.16
N GLN A 98 -9.39 0.05 2.44
CA GLN A 98 -10.11 -1.02 3.11
C GLN A 98 -11.35 -1.42 2.29
N ILE A 99 -11.89 -2.63 2.51
CA ILE A 99 -13.01 -3.32 1.82
C ILE A 99 -14.14 -2.40 1.26
N SER A 100 -14.25 -1.16 1.73
CA SER A 100 -15.22 -0.16 1.29
C SER A 100 -14.98 0.45 -0.10
N ALA A 101 -13.86 0.18 -0.74
CA ALA A 101 -13.52 0.77 -2.05
C ALA A 101 -13.99 -0.06 -3.26
N THR A 102 -14.59 -1.22 -3.03
CA THR A 102 -15.20 -2.02 -4.10
C THR A 102 -16.70 -1.75 -4.18
N PHE A 103 -17.24 -1.84 -5.38
CA PHE A 103 -18.70 -1.80 -5.61
C PHE A 103 -19.30 -3.17 -5.29
N PRO A 104 -19.98 -3.34 -4.14
CA PRO A 104 -20.32 -4.67 -3.63
C PRO A 104 -21.26 -5.46 -4.52
N HIS A 105 -22.15 -4.78 -5.25
CA HIS A 105 -23.16 -5.40 -6.12
C HIS A 105 -22.67 -5.58 -7.57
N LEU A 106 -21.50 -5.07 -7.92
CA LEU A 106 -20.88 -5.31 -9.20
C LEU A 106 -20.00 -6.57 -9.13
N THR A 107 -19.85 -7.23 -10.26
CA THR A 107 -18.97 -8.38 -10.41
C THR A 107 -17.49 -8.01 -10.21
N VAL A 108 -16.65 -9.00 -9.97
CA VAL A 108 -15.18 -8.84 -9.92
C VAL A 108 -14.69 -8.14 -11.19
N LEU A 109 -15.13 -8.61 -12.36
CA LEU A 109 -14.76 -8.04 -13.67
C LEU A 109 -15.15 -6.57 -13.77
N GLU A 110 -16.38 -6.22 -13.38
CA GLU A 110 -16.86 -4.84 -13.44
C GLU A 110 -16.10 -3.91 -12.50
N ASN A 111 -15.76 -4.37 -11.30
CA ASN A 111 -14.94 -3.60 -10.35
C ASN A 111 -13.56 -3.27 -10.94
N VAL A 112 -12.85 -4.27 -11.50
CA VAL A 112 -11.53 -4.06 -12.08
C VAL A 112 -11.62 -3.19 -13.34
N ARG A 113 -12.67 -3.36 -14.17
CA ARG A 113 -12.90 -2.55 -15.36
C ARG A 113 -13.15 -1.07 -15.04
N ILE A 114 -13.91 -0.76 -13.97
CA ILE A 114 -14.11 0.63 -13.51
C ILE A 114 -12.78 1.26 -13.10
N ALA A 115 -11.92 0.53 -12.40
CA ALA A 115 -10.60 1.03 -12.04
C ALA A 115 -9.73 1.31 -13.28
N LEU A 116 -9.75 0.44 -14.29
CA LEU A 116 -9.08 0.67 -15.58
C LEU A 116 -9.62 1.89 -16.33
N GLN A 117 -10.93 2.13 -16.30
CA GLN A 117 -11.56 3.32 -16.90
C GLN A 117 -11.12 4.60 -16.21
N SER A 118 -11.05 4.59 -14.86
CA SER A 118 -10.63 5.74 -14.06
C SER A 118 -9.22 6.23 -14.44
N LYS A 119 -8.29 5.30 -14.70
CA LYS A 119 -6.93 5.64 -15.16
C LYS A 119 -6.93 6.41 -16.50
N ARG A 120 -7.83 6.09 -17.42
CA ARG A 120 -7.91 6.74 -18.75
C ARG A 120 -8.47 8.15 -18.72
N GLY A 121 -9.04 8.63 -17.62
CA GLY A 121 -9.63 9.97 -17.51
C GLY A 121 -10.93 10.18 -18.31
N GLY A 122 -11.50 9.10 -18.86
CA GLY A 122 -12.69 9.11 -19.72
C GLY A 122 -14.00 8.74 -19.01
N SER A 123 -14.22 9.22 -17.78
CA SER A 123 -15.38 8.84 -16.94
C SER A 123 -16.76 9.15 -17.53
N PHE A 124 -16.86 9.95 -18.63
CA PHE A 124 -18.11 10.38 -19.25
C PHE A 124 -18.28 9.91 -20.70
N GLU A 125 -17.41 9.03 -21.21
CA GLU A 125 -17.50 8.59 -22.61
C GLU A 125 -18.41 7.36 -22.75
N PHE A 126 -19.72 7.54 -22.53
CA PHE A 126 -20.76 6.50 -22.70
C PHE A 126 -20.93 6.01 -24.16
N TRP A 127 -20.27 6.67 -25.13
CA TRP A 127 -20.43 6.45 -26.58
C TRP A 127 -19.30 5.64 -27.21
N ARG A 128 -18.33 5.14 -26.42
CA ARG A 128 -17.21 4.39 -26.98
C ARG A 128 -17.62 2.98 -27.41
N SER A 129 -17.09 2.57 -28.55
CA SER A 129 -17.40 1.33 -29.24
C SER A 129 -17.14 0.08 -28.37
N ALA A 130 -17.85 -1.02 -28.69
CA ALA A 130 -17.67 -2.35 -28.08
C ALA A 130 -16.20 -2.84 -28.07
N ARG A 131 -15.37 -2.39 -29.03
CA ARG A 131 -13.93 -2.72 -29.08
C ARG A 131 -13.13 -2.15 -27.89
N VAL A 132 -13.46 -0.96 -27.42
CA VAL A 132 -12.79 -0.36 -26.26
C VAL A 132 -13.15 -1.12 -24.98
N LEU A 133 -14.41 -1.52 -24.85
CA LEU A 133 -14.88 -2.37 -23.74
C LEU A 133 -14.24 -3.77 -23.80
N ALA A 134 -14.09 -4.34 -24.99
CA ALA A 134 -13.42 -5.63 -25.17
C ALA A 134 -11.95 -5.59 -24.70
N ALA A 135 -11.20 -4.57 -25.12
CA ALA A 135 -9.80 -4.40 -24.66
C ALA A 135 -9.67 -4.17 -23.15
N LEU A 136 -10.67 -3.50 -22.52
CA LEU A 136 -10.70 -3.35 -21.07
C LEU A 136 -11.03 -4.68 -20.37
N ASN A 137 -11.90 -5.51 -20.96
CA ASN A 137 -12.21 -6.82 -20.41
C ASN A 137 -10.99 -7.73 -20.42
N GLU A 138 -10.25 -7.80 -21.54
CA GLU A 138 -9.02 -8.59 -21.62
C GLU A 138 -8.01 -8.18 -20.55
N ARG A 139 -7.76 -6.87 -20.41
CA ARG A 139 -6.86 -6.37 -19.37
C ARG A 139 -7.39 -6.60 -17.96
N ALA A 140 -8.69 -6.52 -17.75
CA ALA A 140 -9.30 -6.82 -16.46
C ALA A 140 -9.14 -8.29 -16.10
N GLU A 141 -9.38 -9.22 -17.04
CA GLU A 141 -9.18 -10.65 -16.82
C GLU A 141 -7.71 -11.01 -16.51
N GLU A 142 -6.74 -10.38 -17.18
CA GLU A 142 -5.32 -10.55 -16.85
C GLU A 142 -5.01 -10.14 -15.40
N LEU A 143 -5.59 -9.04 -14.92
CA LEU A 143 -5.40 -8.57 -13.55
C LEU A 143 -6.10 -9.48 -12.54
N ILE A 144 -7.29 -9.98 -12.87
CA ILE A 144 -8.07 -10.93 -12.06
C ILE A 144 -7.31 -12.24 -11.91
N ASP A 145 -6.74 -12.76 -13.02
CA ASP A 145 -5.91 -13.96 -12.99
C ASP A 145 -4.62 -13.73 -12.18
N ALA A 146 -3.98 -12.58 -12.35
CA ALA A 146 -2.75 -12.22 -11.63
C ALA A 146 -2.91 -12.26 -10.10
N VAL A 147 -4.12 -11.97 -9.60
CA VAL A 147 -4.46 -12.02 -8.15
C VAL A 147 -5.16 -13.31 -7.72
N GLY A 148 -5.29 -14.31 -8.62
CA GLY A 148 -5.86 -15.61 -8.31
C GLY A 148 -7.39 -15.62 -8.20
N LEU A 149 -8.08 -14.76 -8.95
CA LEU A 149 -9.54 -14.64 -8.99
C LEU A 149 -10.18 -15.09 -10.31
N ALA A 150 -9.46 -15.76 -11.20
CA ALA A 150 -9.94 -16.14 -12.54
C ALA A 150 -11.31 -16.84 -12.54
N GLY A 151 -11.57 -17.75 -11.58
CA GLY A 151 -12.86 -18.45 -11.46
C GLY A 151 -13.99 -17.62 -10.87
N PHE A 152 -13.77 -16.33 -10.55
CA PHE A 152 -14.71 -15.45 -9.85
C PHE A 152 -15.06 -14.18 -10.64
N SER A 153 -14.64 -14.07 -11.90
CA SER A 153 -14.85 -12.88 -12.74
C SER A 153 -16.32 -12.40 -12.77
N ALA A 154 -17.26 -13.33 -12.84
CA ALA A 154 -18.70 -13.08 -12.88
C ALA A 154 -19.37 -12.99 -11.48
N THR A 155 -18.62 -13.23 -10.41
CA THR A 155 -19.16 -13.23 -9.04
C THR A 155 -19.30 -11.80 -8.52
N PRO A 156 -20.46 -11.42 -7.93
CA PRO A 156 -20.60 -10.14 -7.24
C PRO A 156 -19.59 -10.01 -6.09
N ALA A 157 -18.99 -8.83 -5.93
CA ALA A 157 -17.94 -8.63 -4.92
C ALA A 157 -18.42 -8.90 -3.49
N VAL A 158 -19.71 -8.66 -3.20
CA VAL A 158 -20.33 -8.93 -1.89
C VAL A 158 -20.29 -10.41 -1.52
N GLU A 159 -20.36 -11.31 -2.49
CA GLU A 159 -20.38 -12.77 -2.30
C GLU A 159 -19.00 -13.38 -2.10
N LEU A 160 -17.93 -12.63 -2.36
CA LEU A 160 -16.58 -13.13 -2.18
C LEU A 160 -16.25 -13.34 -0.69
N PRO A 161 -15.56 -14.44 -0.33
CA PRO A 161 -14.91 -14.58 0.97
C PRO A 161 -13.94 -13.44 1.23
N TYR A 162 -13.66 -13.15 2.51
CA TYR A 162 -12.88 -11.99 2.94
C TYR A 162 -11.50 -11.90 2.26
N GLY A 163 -10.71 -12.98 2.25
CA GLY A 163 -9.40 -13.00 1.61
C GLY A 163 -9.46 -12.74 0.10
N ARG A 164 -10.55 -13.16 -0.59
CA ARG A 164 -10.78 -12.87 -2.01
C ARG A 164 -11.20 -11.42 -2.26
N LYS A 165 -11.95 -10.82 -1.34
CA LYS A 165 -12.23 -9.37 -1.38
C LYS A 165 -10.94 -8.57 -1.33
N ARG A 166 -9.98 -8.98 -0.49
CA ARG A 166 -8.67 -8.33 -0.42
C ARG A 166 -7.86 -8.51 -1.71
N ALA A 167 -7.91 -9.69 -2.32
CA ALA A 167 -7.30 -9.90 -3.64
C ALA A 167 -7.94 -9.00 -4.72
N LEU A 168 -9.26 -8.80 -4.69
CA LEU A 168 -9.96 -7.86 -5.58
C LEU A 168 -9.50 -6.41 -5.37
N GLU A 169 -9.31 -5.98 -4.13
CA GLU A 169 -8.77 -4.63 -3.85
C GLU A 169 -7.36 -4.45 -4.41
N ILE A 170 -6.51 -5.47 -4.31
CA ILE A 170 -5.19 -5.45 -4.93
C ILE A 170 -5.33 -5.38 -6.45
N ALA A 171 -6.26 -6.12 -7.08
CA ALA A 171 -6.51 -6.07 -8.51
C ALA A 171 -6.95 -4.68 -8.99
N THR A 172 -7.90 -4.05 -8.29
CA THR A 172 -8.36 -2.68 -8.60
C THR A 172 -7.25 -1.65 -8.42
N THR A 173 -6.39 -1.82 -7.42
CA THR A 173 -5.21 -0.98 -7.22
C THR A 173 -4.21 -1.16 -8.36
N LEU A 174 -3.95 -2.41 -8.78
CA LEU A 174 -3.08 -2.74 -9.92
C LEU A 174 -3.60 -2.20 -11.25
N ALA A 175 -4.93 -2.07 -11.41
CA ALA A 175 -5.55 -1.50 -12.60
C ALA A 175 -5.15 -0.03 -12.81
N LEU A 176 -4.81 0.69 -11.74
CA LEU A 176 -4.28 2.06 -11.80
C LEU A 176 -2.80 2.10 -12.20
N ASP A 177 -2.13 0.91 -12.29
CA ASP A 177 -0.72 0.74 -12.66
C ASP A 177 0.22 1.64 -11.84
N PRO A 178 0.22 1.50 -10.51
CA PRO A 178 1.02 2.35 -9.63
C PRO A 178 2.50 2.01 -9.70
N GLU A 179 3.36 3.03 -9.53
CA GLU A 179 4.78 2.83 -9.22
C GLU A 179 4.96 2.42 -7.76
N MET A 180 4.10 2.94 -6.88
CA MET A 180 4.12 2.66 -5.44
C MET A 180 2.72 2.36 -4.93
N MET A 181 2.60 1.26 -4.20
CA MET A 181 1.36 0.84 -3.52
C MET A 181 1.50 1.07 -2.02
N LEU A 182 0.49 1.68 -1.41
CA LEU A 182 0.36 1.79 0.03
C LEU A 182 -0.70 0.78 0.50
N LEU A 183 -0.31 -0.19 1.32
CA LEU A 183 -1.18 -1.24 1.84
C LEU A 183 -1.41 -1.03 3.34
N ASP A 184 -2.65 -0.85 3.73
CA ASP A 184 -3.04 -0.62 5.13
C ASP A 184 -3.57 -1.93 5.72
N GLU A 185 -2.78 -2.55 6.60
CA GLU A 185 -3.07 -3.82 7.28
C GLU A 185 -3.62 -4.89 6.32
N PRO A 186 -2.85 -5.26 5.26
CA PRO A 186 -3.36 -6.11 4.19
C PRO A 186 -3.78 -7.51 4.66
N THR A 187 -3.33 -7.97 5.83
CA THR A 187 -3.66 -9.30 6.36
C THR A 187 -4.57 -9.28 7.60
N ALA A 188 -5.05 -8.10 8.03
CA ALA A 188 -5.86 -7.98 9.23
C ALA A 188 -7.17 -8.77 9.15
N GLY A 189 -7.50 -9.50 10.22
CA GLY A 189 -8.76 -10.24 10.33
C GLY A 189 -8.87 -11.49 9.47
N MET A 190 -7.77 -11.95 8.86
CA MET A 190 -7.75 -13.13 7.99
C MET A 190 -7.44 -14.42 8.74
N ALA A 191 -7.97 -15.55 8.24
CA ALA A 191 -7.53 -16.88 8.61
C ALA A 191 -6.11 -17.15 8.05
N HIS A 192 -5.40 -18.10 8.65
CA HIS A 192 -3.99 -18.39 8.33
C HIS A 192 -3.75 -18.62 6.84
N ASP A 193 -4.57 -19.44 6.19
CA ASP A 193 -4.43 -19.77 4.77
C ASP A 193 -4.62 -18.53 3.86
N ASP A 194 -5.49 -17.60 4.25
CA ASP A 194 -5.69 -16.36 3.50
C ASP A 194 -4.51 -15.40 3.70
N VAL A 195 -3.92 -15.36 4.92
CA VAL A 195 -2.69 -14.59 5.19
C VAL A 195 -1.56 -15.06 4.29
N GLU A 196 -1.34 -16.37 4.16
CA GLU A 196 -0.30 -16.92 3.30
C GLU A 196 -0.53 -16.55 1.82
N ARG A 197 -1.77 -16.68 1.34
CA ARG A 197 -2.14 -16.31 -0.04
C ARG A 197 -1.91 -14.84 -0.33
N ILE A 198 -2.35 -13.94 0.56
CA ILE A 198 -2.16 -12.50 0.39
C ILE A 198 -0.69 -12.12 0.51
N THR A 199 0.06 -12.74 1.41
CA THR A 199 1.51 -12.57 1.54
C THR A 199 2.22 -12.94 0.23
N ALA A 200 1.91 -14.10 -0.35
CA ALA A 200 2.46 -14.53 -1.64
C ALA A 200 2.08 -13.58 -2.78
N LEU A 201 0.84 -13.08 -2.78
CA LEU A 201 0.35 -12.12 -3.77
C LEU A 201 1.11 -10.78 -3.67
N ILE A 202 1.27 -10.23 -2.46
CA ILE A 202 2.02 -8.99 -2.23
C ILE A 202 3.46 -9.14 -2.73
N LYS A 203 4.12 -10.26 -2.43
CA LYS A 203 5.47 -10.56 -2.90
C LYS A 203 5.57 -10.62 -4.43
N LYS A 204 4.59 -11.24 -5.08
CA LYS A 204 4.49 -11.31 -6.56
C LYS A 204 4.33 -9.91 -7.18
N VAL A 205 3.48 -9.09 -6.60
CA VAL A 205 3.19 -7.72 -7.07
C VAL A 205 4.40 -6.81 -6.87
N ALA A 206 5.07 -6.90 -5.72
CA ALA A 206 6.24 -6.11 -5.36
C ALA A 206 7.47 -6.39 -6.25
N ALA A 207 7.51 -7.50 -6.99
CA ALA A 207 8.58 -7.80 -7.93
C ALA A 207 8.79 -6.71 -9.01
N ARG A 208 7.78 -5.88 -9.26
CA ARG A 208 7.79 -4.82 -10.29
C ARG A 208 7.38 -3.45 -9.74
N ARG A 209 7.13 -3.31 -8.44
CA ARG A 209 6.60 -2.09 -7.81
C ARG A 209 7.21 -1.90 -6.43
N THR A 210 7.12 -0.68 -5.94
CA THR A 210 7.43 -0.38 -4.55
C THR A 210 6.18 -0.60 -3.71
N VAL A 211 6.32 -1.17 -2.53
CA VAL A 211 5.23 -1.35 -1.57
C VAL A 211 5.63 -0.71 -0.25
N LEU A 212 4.78 0.17 0.27
CA LEU A 212 4.81 0.60 1.67
C LEU A 212 3.58 0.01 2.35
N MET A 213 3.78 -0.75 3.42
CA MET A 213 2.67 -1.35 4.15
C MET A 213 2.70 -1.00 5.63
N VAL A 214 1.52 -0.78 6.22
CA VAL A 214 1.33 -0.84 7.67
C VAL A 214 0.93 -2.26 8.00
N GLU A 215 1.62 -2.89 8.94
CA GLU A 215 1.31 -4.24 9.42
C GLU A 215 1.60 -4.37 10.91
N HIS A 216 0.83 -5.23 11.57
CA HIS A 216 1.03 -5.61 12.96
C HIS A 216 1.38 -7.10 13.12
N ASN A 217 1.20 -7.90 12.06
CA ASN A 217 1.59 -9.31 12.02
C ASN A 217 3.09 -9.42 11.72
N LEU A 218 3.89 -9.65 12.76
CA LEU A 218 5.35 -9.72 12.67
C LEU A 218 5.84 -10.88 11.77
N SER A 219 5.08 -11.96 11.61
CA SER A 219 5.39 -13.05 10.69
C SER A 219 5.32 -12.58 9.24
N VAL A 220 4.28 -11.81 8.88
CA VAL A 220 4.14 -11.19 7.55
C VAL A 220 5.26 -10.18 7.31
N VAL A 221 5.54 -9.31 8.30
CA VAL A 221 6.62 -8.32 8.22
C VAL A 221 7.97 -9.00 7.98
N SER A 222 8.30 -10.03 8.75
CA SER A 222 9.58 -10.76 8.61
C SER A 222 9.74 -11.46 7.27
N THR A 223 8.62 -11.92 6.67
CA THR A 223 8.61 -12.66 5.40
C THR A 223 8.68 -11.74 4.18
N LEU A 224 8.08 -10.54 4.27
CA LEU A 224 7.91 -9.66 3.12
C LEU A 224 8.92 -8.51 3.08
N SER A 225 9.27 -7.93 4.24
CA SER A 225 9.88 -6.60 4.27
C SER A 225 11.37 -6.63 3.98
N ASP A 226 11.80 -5.81 3.03
CA ASP A 226 13.21 -5.52 2.78
C ASP A 226 13.73 -4.47 3.79
N HIS A 227 12.86 -3.57 4.25
CA HIS A 227 13.16 -2.53 5.22
C HIS A 227 11.97 -2.26 6.14
N ILE A 228 12.25 -1.92 7.38
CA ILE A 228 11.24 -1.68 8.42
C ILE A 228 11.51 -0.33 9.08
N THR A 229 10.47 0.47 9.24
CA THR A 229 10.46 1.63 10.12
C THR A 229 9.50 1.37 11.28
N VAL A 230 9.99 1.54 12.49
CA VAL A 230 9.18 1.42 13.71
C VAL A 230 8.79 2.81 14.19
N LEU A 231 7.47 3.05 14.29
CA LEU A 231 6.93 4.24 14.94
C LEU A 231 6.58 3.93 16.40
N ALA A 232 6.87 4.89 17.28
CA ALA A 232 6.39 4.90 18.65
C ALA A 232 6.10 6.34 19.07
N ARG A 233 4.93 6.60 19.64
CA ARG A 233 4.50 7.95 20.12
C ARG A 233 4.64 9.05 19.06
N GLY A 234 4.41 8.71 17.80
CA GLY A 234 4.47 9.63 16.66
C GLY A 234 5.86 9.87 16.09
N GLU A 235 6.91 9.30 16.63
CA GLU A 235 8.31 9.46 16.18
C GLU A 235 8.87 8.14 15.63
N ILE A 236 9.92 8.23 14.80
CA ILE A 236 10.66 7.05 14.35
C ILE A 236 11.54 6.56 15.52
N LEU A 237 11.27 5.35 15.98
CA LEU A 237 12.04 4.71 17.06
C LEU A 237 13.24 3.95 16.51
N ALA A 238 13.08 3.23 15.42
CA ALA A 238 14.13 2.45 14.78
C ALA A 238 13.85 2.24 13.29
N GLN A 239 14.91 2.01 12.52
CA GLN A 239 14.85 1.64 11.10
C GLN A 239 15.91 0.57 10.80
N GLY A 240 15.61 -0.33 9.86
CA GLY A 240 16.55 -1.36 9.44
C GLY A 240 15.85 -2.57 8.81
N ASP A 241 16.59 -3.64 8.65
CA ASP A 241 16.03 -4.96 8.34
C ASP A 241 15.37 -5.60 9.56
N TYR A 242 14.68 -6.72 9.35
CA TYR A 242 14.01 -7.43 10.44
C TYR A 242 14.97 -7.86 11.56
N ALA A 243 16.19 -8.27 11.21
CA ALA A 243 17.17 -8.75 12.19
C ALA A 243 17.68 -7.63 13.11
N ALA A 244 17.87 -6.42 12.56
CA ALA A 244 18.25 -5.25 13.33
C ALA A 244 17.12 -4.74 14.22
N VAL A 245 15.91 -4.62 13.66
CA VAL A 245 14.74 -4.08 14.36
C VAL A 245 14.27 -5.01 15.49
N SER A 246 14.22 -6.33 15.24
CA SER A 246 13.74 -7.31 16.23
C SER A 246 14.63 -7.46 17.46
N LYS A 247 15.92 -7.08 17.36
CA LYS A 247 16.89 -7.12 18.45
C LYS A 247 17.06 -5.78 19.16
N ASN A 248 16.42 -4.72 18.67
CA ASN A 248 16.53 -3.40 19.27
C ASN A 248 15.77 -3.37 20.62
N PRO A 249 16.44 -3.09 21.77
CA PRO A 249 15.81 -3.11 23.08
C PRO A 249 14.67 -2.10 23.22
N ASP A 250 14.79 -0.92 22.60
CA ASP A 250 13.75 0.11 22.66
C ASP A 250 12.49 -0.34 21.91
N VAL A 251 12.66 -1.06 20.78
CA VAL A 251 11.54 -1.66 20.05
C VAL A 251 10.84 -2.72 20.88
N VAL A 252 11.60 -3.64 21.49
CA VAL A 252 11.06 -4.68 22.37
C VAL A 252 10.29 -4.04 23.53
N GLN A 253 10.85 -3.03 24.18
CA GLN A 253 10.21 -2.30 25.28
C GLN A 253 8.93 -1.59 24.84
N ALA A 254 8.90 -0.97 23.64
CA ALA A 254 7.73 -0.28 23.13
C ALA A 254 6.56 -1.24 22.88
N TYR A 255 6.83 -2.47 22.46
CA TYR A 255 5.79 -3.48 22.27
C TYR A 255 5.33 -4.12 23.57
N LEU A 256 6.24 -4.38 24.54
CA LEU A 256 5.89 -4.94 25.86
C LEU A 256 5.14 -3.92 26.73
N GLY A 257 5.55 -2.65 26.69
CA GLY A 257 4.91 -1.57 27.47
C GLY A 257 3.49 -1.21 27.00
N ALA A 258 3.13 -1.52 25.75
CA ALA A 258 1.79 -1.30 25.19
C ALA A 258 0.76 -2.35 25.63
N GLY A 259 1.19 -3.47 26.24
CA GLY A 259 0.31 -4.55 26.70
C GLY A 259 -0.29 -4.34 28.11
N HIS A 260 0.03 -3.24 28.79
CA HIS A 260 -0.38 -2.96 30.18
C HIS A 260 -1.09 -1.61 30.35
N ALA A 261 -1.63 -1.01 29.28
CA ALA A 261 -2.41 0.22 29.37
C ALA A 261 -3.85 0.03 28.88
#